data_4faeb36ec70c4a67df2e0a18a12469cd
#
_entry.id   4faeb36ec70c4a67df2e0a18a12469cd
#
_cell.length_a   1.000
_cell.length_b   1.000
_cell.length_c   1.000
_cell.angle_alpha   90.00
_cell.angle_beta   90.00
_cell.angle_gamma   90.00
#
_symmetry.space_group_name_H-M   'P 1'
#
loop_
_entity.id
_entity.type
_entity.pdbx_description
1 polymer ?
#
loop_
_entity_poly.entity_id
_entity_poly.type
_entity_poly.pdbx_seq_one_letter_code
_entity_poly.pdbx_strand_id
1 'polypeptide(L)'
;MMAIVAALPVAAAKDDDWWVTLWEWLIGTPLEIIATIVIALILQKTLGWIIRRVVLRTSERARRERLEQTRKVTRTAELSVILLTQRTEQRAAAIGSLLSSIIAITVWGVAIIVILEALSVDIAPLLASAGVIGVILGFGAQTLIKDYLSGIFIILEDQFGVGDIVDVGPVVGTVEEVSLRYTRLRDMSGVVWYVRNGEILRVANRSQGWTLAIVDIPVDYDSDLDRVRDLIEKVAIDMDEDPTYDDMLLGQPVFAGVESMSGNAVVVRVTAKAVPEMQVQLVRTIRERIKLSFDRAGIIVPVLPPQQMPPISEPRRQ
;
A
#
# COMPACT_ATOMS: atom_id res chain seq x y z
N MET A 1 32.66 -3.60 -47.88
CA MET A 1 32.61 -4.59 -48.97
C MET A 1 34.03 -5.13 -49.18
N MET A 2 34.41 -6.18 -48.45
CA MET A 2 35.54 -7.07 -48.69
C MET A 2 35.35 -8.26 -47.76
N ALA A 3 34.82 -9.26 -48.33
CA ALA A 3 35.33 -10.59 -48.59
C ALA A 3 35.54 -11.41 -47.32
N ILE A 4 34.48 -12.11 -46.93
CA ILE A 4 34.57 -13.35 -46.18
C ILE A 4 34.95 -14.44 -47.16
N VAL A 5 36.22 -14.72 -47.23
CA VAL A 5 36.72 -16.02 -47.70
C VAL A 5 37.40 -16.64 -46.44
N ALA A 6 36.64 -17.41 -45.69
CA ALA A 6 37.22 -18.32 -44.76
C ALA A 6 38.09 -19.29 -45.55
N ALA A 7 39.39 -19.05 -45.53
CA ALA A 7 40.38 -19.99 -46.04
C ALA A 7 40.27 -21.26 -45.20
N LEU A 8 39.71 -22.29 -45.81
CA LEU A 8 39.96 -23.66 -45.37
C LEU A 8 41.47 -23.89 -45.40
N PRO A 9 42.10 -24.31 -44.34
CA PRO A 9 43.50 -24.71 -44.40
C PRO A 9 43.54 -26.02 -45.14
N VAL A 10 43.88 -25.94 -46.45
CA VAL A 10 44.41 -27.11 -47.14
C VAL A 10 45.85 -27.27 -46.67
N ALA A 11 46.01 -27.79 -45.50
CA ALA A 11 47.27 -28.38 -45.05
C ALA A 11 47.19 -29.88 -45.35
N ALA A 12 48.11 -30.36 -46.15
CA ALA A 12 48.33 -31.77 -46.42
C ALA A 12 48.47 -32.53 -45.09
N ALA A 13 47.37 -33.09 -44.61
CA ALA A 13 47.33 -33.91 -43.44
C ALA A 13 47.56 -35.38 -43.85
N LYS A 14 48.47 -36.01 -43.18
CA LYS A 14 48.57 -37.45 -43.05
C LYS A 14 47.21 -38.02 -42.69
N ASP A 15 46.78 -39.07 -43.36
CA ASP A 15 45.42 -39.60 -43.42
C ASP A 15 44.84 -40.19 -42.11
N ASP A 16 45.36 -39.92 -40.92
CA ASP A 16 44.91 -40.60 -39.69
C ASP A 16 44.23 -39.74 -38.65
N ASP A 17 44.15 -38.38 -38.79
CA ASP A 17 43.68 -37.54 -37.70
C ASP A 17 42.31 -36.83 -37.95
N TRP A 18 41.58 -37.21 -39.02
CA TRP A 18 40.26 -36.62 -39.28
C TRP A 18 39.22 -36.92 -38.17
N TRP A 19 39.39 -38.01 -37.49
CA TRP A 19 38.58 -38.39 -36.30
C TRP A 19 38.80 -37.43 -35.15
N VAL A 20 39.99 -37.01 -34.87
CA VAL A 20 40.33 -36.07 -33.80
C VAL A 20 39.72 -34.73 -34.09
N THR A 21 39.85 -34.24 -35.32
CA THR A 21 39.26 -32.95 -35.77
C THR A 21 37.73 -32.99 -35.73
N LEU A 22 37.12 -34.13 -36.11
CA LEU A 22 35.67 -34.35 -35.97
C LEU A 22 35.21 -34.42 -34.51
N TRP A 23 35.99 -35.09 -33.65
CA TRP A 23 35.68 -35.15 -32.20
C TRP A 23 35.83 -33.79 -31.54
N GLU A 24 36.87 -33.03 -31.84
CA GLU A 24 37.07 -31.68 -31.34
C GLU A 24 35.94 -30.76 -31.82
N TRP A 25 35.53 -30.87 -33.09
CA TRP A 25 34.40 -30.10 -33.61
C TRP A 25 33.06 -30.56 -33.00
N LEU A 26 32.82 -31.85 -32.82
CA LEU A 26 31.60 -32.39 -32.23
C LEU A 26 31.49 -32.09 -30.72
N ILE A 27 32.61 -32.05 -30.01
CA ILE A 27 32.64 -31.73 -28.55
C ILE A 27 32.60 -30.22 -28.31
N GLY A 28 32.98 -29.39 -29.31
CA GLY A 28 32.95 -27.95 -29.23
C GLY A 28 31.55 -27.36 -29.45
N THR A 29 31.39 -26.56 -30.47
CA THR A 29 30.18 -25.75 -30.75
C THR A 29 28.85 -26.53 -30.77
N PRO A 30 28.73 -27.74 -31.39
CA PRO A 30 27.46 -28.48 -31.38
C PRO A 30 27.03 -28.95 -30.00
N LEU A 31 27.98 -29.34 -29.15
CA LEU A 31 27.68 -29.75 -27.79
C LEU A 31 27.17 -28.58 -26.92
N GLU A 32 27.78 -27.38 -27.09
CA GLU A 32 27.35 -26.16 -26.43
C GLU A 32 25.93 -25.77 -26.83
N ILE A 33 25.60 -25.87 -28.14
CA ILE A 33 24.25 -25.56 -28.64
C ILE A 33 23.23 -26.55 -28.06
N ILE A 34 23.55 -27.86 -28.10
CA ILE A 34 22.66 -28.91 -27.57
C ILE A 34 22.47 -28.71 -26.03
N ALA A 35 23.55 -28.48 -25.30
CA ALA A 35 23.50 -28.23 -23.88
C ALA A 35 22.64 -26.99 -23.55
N THR A 36 22.79 -25.89 -24.27
CA THR A 36 22.00 -24.67 -24.12
C THR A 36 20.51 -24.94 -24.35
N ILE A 37 20.15 -25.66 -25.39
CA ILE A 37 18.77 -26.04 -25.71
C ILE A 37 18.19 -26.93 -24.59
N VAL A 38 18.94 -27.95 -24.11
CA VAL A 38 18.52 -28.83 -23.05
C VAL A 38 18.32 -28.05 -21.75
N ILE A 39 19.25 -27.17 -21.40
CA ILE A 39 19.13 -26.30 -20.22
C ILE A 39 17.91 -25.39 -20.33
N ALA A 40 17.69 -24.76 -21.49
CA ALA A 40 16.53 -23.90 -21.74
C ALA A 40 15.20 -24.66 -21.55
N LEU A 41 15.10 -25.88 -22.09
CA LEU A 41 13.93 -26.73 -21.93
C LEU A 41 13.70 -27.15 -20.47
N ILE A 42 14.76 -27.52 -19.74
CA ILE A 42 14.69 -27.84 -18.32
C ILE A 42 14.24 -26.63 -17.51
N LEU A 43 14.85 -25.47 -17.74
CA LEU A 43 14.49 -24.21 -17.06
C LEU A 43 13.03 -23.85 -17.35
N GLN A 44 12.61 -23.85 -18.61
CA GLN A 44 11.23 -23.56 -18.97
C GLN A 44 10.23 -24.50 -18.28
N LYS A 45 10.52 -25.81 -18.28
CA LYS A 45 9.66 -26.83 -17.69
C LYS A 45 9.61 -26.71 -16.17
N THR A 46 10.75 -26.50 -15.51
CA THR A 46 10.85 -26.37 -14.06
C THR A 46 10.19 -25.08 -13.56
N LEU A 47 10.48 -23.94 -14.17
CA LEU A 47 9.83 -22.67 -13.82
C LEU A 47 8.32 -22.71 -14.12
N GLY A 48 7.92 -23.26 -15.25
CA GLY A 48 6.50 -23.45 -15.58
C GLY A 48 5.76 -24.35 -14.56
N TRP A 49 6.43 -25.43 -14.10
CA TRP A 49 5.89 -26.31 -13.05
C TRP A 49 5.78 -25.58 -11.71
N ILE A 50 6.79 -24.79 -11.31
CA ILE A 50 6.78 -24.00 -10.08
C ILE A 50 5.61 -23.01 -10.10
N ILE A 51 5.44 -22.26 -11.21
CA ILE A 51 4.34 -21.29 -11.35
C ILE A 51 2.99 -21.99 -11.21
N ARG A 52 2.76 -23.06 -11.94
CA ARG A 52 1.50 -23.81 -11.85
C ARG A 52 1.26 -24.32 -10.43
N ARG A 53 2.29 -24.80 -9.75
CA ARG A 53 2.19 -25.30 -8.39
C ARG A 53 1.87 -24.20 -7.38
N VAL A 54 2.47 -23.01 -7.52
CA VAL A 54 2.20 -21.84 -6.66
C VAL A 54 0.79 -21.31 -6.91
N VAL A 55 0.42 -21.13 -8.17
CA VAL A 55 -0.91 -20.63 -8.56
C VAL A 55 -2.03 -21.56 -8.07
N LEU A 56 -1.87 -22.87 -8.25
CA LEU A 56 -2.85 -23.85 -7.78
C LEU A 56 -2.95 -23.90 -6.26
N ARG A 57 -1.83 -23.82 -5.52
CA ARG A 57 -1.83 -23.83 -4.06
C ARG A 57 -2.49 -22.59 -3.45
N THR A 58 -2.27 -21.42 -4.04
CA THR A 58 -2.91 -20.17 -3.57
C THR A 58 -4.42 -20.20 -3.81
N SER A 59 -4.87 -20.74 -4.94
CA SER A 59 -6.32 -20.87 -5.23
C SER A 59 -7.01 -21.88 -4.31
N GLU A 60 -6.35 -22.99 -3.96
CA GLU A 60 -6.92 -23.99 -3.04
C GLU A 60 -7.02 -23.49 -1.60
N ARG A 61 -6.05 -22.72 -1.10
CA ARG A 61 -6.11 -22.11 0.24
C ARG A 61 -7.27 -21.12 0.34
N ALA A 62 -7.36 -20.19 -0.59
CA ALA A 62 -8.45 -19.24 -0.66
C ALA A 62 -9.84 -19.91 -0.77
N ARG A 63 -9.92 -21.08 -1.42
CA ARG A 63 -11.13 -21.89 -1.51
C ARG A 63 -11.50 -22.52 -0.17
N ARG A 64 -10.54 -23.08 0.56
CA ARG A 64 -10.80 -23.72 1.87
C ARG A 64 -11.29 -22.70 2.90
N GLU A 65 -10.64 -21.55 3.02
CA GLU A 65 -11.04 -20.48 3.93
C GLU A 65 -12.47 -19.99 3.65
N ARG A 66 -12.85 -19.84 2.39
CA ARG A 66 -14.20 -19.44 2.00
C ARG A 66 -15.25 -20.52 2.25
N LEU A 67 -14.92 -21.79 2.03
CA LEU A 67 -15.83 -22.91 2.31
C LEU A 67 -16.10 -23.06 3.82
N GLU A 68 -15.12 -22.80 4.67
CA GLU A 68 -15.28 -22.79 6.12
C GLU A 68 -16.19 -21.65 6.59
N GLN A 69 -16.06 -20.45 6.00
CA GLN A 69 -16.94 -19.32 6.27
C GLN A 69 -18.37 -19.56 5.77
N THR A 70 -18.55 -20.21 4.63
CA THR A 70 -19.86 -20.44 4.01
C THR A 70 -20.64 -21.57 4.69
N ARG A 71 -20.00 -22.48 5.41
CA ARG A 71 -20.67 -23.56 6.16
C ARG A 71 -21.68 -23.05 7.19
N LYS A 72 -21.68 -21.75 7.50
CA LYS A 72 -22.59 -21.07 8.44
C LYS A 72 -23.74 -20.30 7.77
N VAL A 73 -23.89 -20.31 6.43
CA VAL A 73 -24.83 -19.45 5.71
C VAL A 73 -25.69 -20.24 4.72
N THR A 74 -26.94 -19.83 4.53
CA THR A 74 -28.08 -20.43 3.86
C THR A 74 -27.85 -20.72 2.36
N ARG A 75 -28.66 -21.65 1.80
CA ARG A 75 -28.66 -22.20 0.41
C ARG A 75 -28.51 -21.18 -0.75
N THR A 76 -28.91 -19.93 -0.57
CA THR A 76 -28.77 -18.86 -1.58
C THR A 76 -27.30 -18.38 -1.72
N ALA A 77 -26.47 -18.60 -0.70
CA ALA A 77 -25.06 -18.26 -0.71
C ALA A 77 -24.20 -19.27 -1.50
N GLU A 78 -24.67 -20.51 -1.70
CA GLU A 78 -23.91 -21.51 -2.45
C GLU A 78 -23.72 -21.13 -3.93
N LEU A 79 -24.74 -20.60 -4.60
CA LEU A 79 -24.65 -20.16 -5.99
C LEU A 79 -23.69 -18.97 -6.17
N SER A 80 -23.73 -18.01 -5.25
CA SER A 80 -22.83 -16.86 -5.30
C SER A 80 -21.37 -17.27 -5.04
N VAL A 81 -21.13 -18.23 -4.16
CA VAL A 81 -19.79 -18.77 -3.87
C VAL A 81 -19.22 -19.54 -5.06
N ILE A 82 -20.04 -20.35 -5.76
CA ILE A 82 -19.62 -21.09 -6.96
C ILE A 82 -19.19 -20.12 -8.06
N LEU A 83 -19.97 -19.06 -8.33
CA LEU A 83 -19.64 -18.06 -9.35
C LEU A 83 -18.38 -17.24 -9.01
N LEU A 84 -18.19 -16.91 -7.73
CA LEU A 84 -16.99 -16.19 -7.28
C LEU A 84 -15.75 -17.08 -7.33
N THR A 85 -15.89 -18.38 -7.09
CA THR A 85 -14.78 -19.34 -7.16
C THR A 85 -14.35 -19.55 -8.61
N GLN A 86 -15.24 -19.68 -9.56
CA GLN A 86 -14.92 -19.78 -10.99
C GLN A 86 -14.15 -18.56 -11.50
N ARG A 87 -14.54 -17.36 -11.09
CA ARG A 87 -13.83 -16.13 -11.50
C ARG A 87 -12.41 -16.07 -10.93
N THR A 88 -12.19 -16.54 -9.70
CA THR A 88 -10.85 -16.58 -9.09
C THR A 88 -9.96 -17.61 -9.76
N GLU A 89 -10.48 -18.79 -10.10
CA GLU A 89 -9.73 -19.83 -10.82
C GLU A 89 -9.34 -19.38 -12.24
N GLN A 90 -10.26 -18.74 -12.96
CA GLN A 90 -9.98 -18.20 -14.30
C GLN A 90 -8.91 -17.09 -14.27
N ARG A 91 -8.96 -16.19 -13.28
CA ARG A 91 -7.94 -15.15 -13.09
C ARG A 91 -6.58 -15.76 -12.75
N ALA A 92 -6.54 -16.72 -11.85
CA ALA A 92 -5.31 -17.42 -11.48
C ALA A 92 -4.70 -18.16 -12.67
N ALA A 93 -5.51 -18.85 -13.48
CA ALA A 93 -5.06 -19.52 -14.70
C ALA A 93 -4.53 -18.53 -15.74
N ALA A 94 -5.20 -17.40 -15.94
CA ALA A 94 -4.75 -16.35 -16.86
C ALA A 94 -3.40 -15.74 -16.41
N ILE A 95 -3.24 -15.42 -15.13
CA ILE A 95 -1.96 -14.93 -14.58
C ILE A 95 -0.87 -15.98 -14.73
N GLY A 96 -1.15 -17.25 -14.44
CA GLY A 96 -0.20 -18.34 -14.60
C GLY A 96 0.24 -18.52 -16.05
N SER A 97 -0.67 -18.38 -17.02
CA SER A 97 -0.38 -18.43 -18.45
C SER A 97 0.51 -17.26 -18.88
N LEU A 98 0.18 -16.04 -18.46
CA LEU A 98 0.98 -14.84 -18.77
C LEU A 98 2.40 -14.95 -18.23
N LEU A 99 2.55 -15.35 -16.95
CA LEU A 99 3.88 -15.54 -16.33
C LEU A 99 4.68 -16.63 -17.07
N SER A 100 4.04 -17.74 -17.44
CA SER A 100 4.68 -18.82 -18.20
C SER A 100 5.15 -18.34 -19.56
N SER A 101 4.37 -17.49 -20.25
CA SER A 101 4.77 -16.91 -21.54
C SER A 101 5.93 -15.95 -21.40
N ILE A 102 5.95 -15.08 -20.38
CA ILE A 102 7.06 -14.16 -20.12
C ILE A 102 8.35 -14.95 -19.86
N ILE A 103 8.28 -16.00 -19.02
CA ILE A 103 9.43 -16.86 -18.74
C ILE A 103 9.92 -17.56 -20.03
N ALA A 104 9.00 -18.09 -20.82
CA ALA A 104 9.37 -18.74 -22.09
C ALA A 104 10.11 -17.77 -23.03
N ILE A 105 9.58 -16.55 -23.19
CA ILE A 105 10.22 -15.53 -24.03
C ILE A 105 11.61 -15.17 -23.50
N THR A 106 11.76 -15.02 -22.19
CA THR A 106 13.05 -14.68 -21.56
C THR A 106 14.05 -15.82 -21.71
N VAL A 107 13.67 -17.06 -21.38
CA VAL A 107 14.55 -18.23 -21.45
C VAL A 107 15.01 -18.47 -22.88
N TRP A 108 14.09 -18.44 -23.86
CA TRP A 108 14.46 -18.64 -25.25
C TRP A 108 15.24 -17.45 -25.83
N GLY A 109 14.94 -16.20 -25.40
CA GLY A 109 15.71 -15.03 -25.79
C GLY A 109 17.17 -15.14 -25.35
N VAL A 110 17.42 -15.54 -24.09
CA VAL A 110 18.78 -15.78 -23.59
C VAL A 110 19.43 -16.95 -24.30
N ALA A 111 18.71 -18.06 -24.51
CA ALA A 111 19.24 -19.24 -25.19
C ALA A 111 19.67 -18.90 -26.64
N ILE A 112 18.89 -18.09 -27.36
CA ILE A 112 19.24 -17.64 -28.70
C ILE A 112 20.53 -16.82 -28.70
N ILE A 113 20.71 -15.90 -27.77
CA ILE A 113 21.91 -15.07 -27.63
C ILE A 113 23.13 -15.97 -27.40
N VAL A 114 23.04 -16.94 -26.45
CA VAL A 114 24.13 -17.88 -26.18
C VAL A 114 24.48 -18.76 -27.42
N ILE A 115 23.46 -19.22 -28.16
CA ILE A 115 23.66 -20.01 -29.38
C ILE A 115 24.36 -19.19 -30.45
N LEU A 116 23.97 -17.91 -30.62
CA LEU A 116 24.61 -17.01 -31.59
C LEU A 116 26.07 -16.74 -31.24
N GLU A 117 26.37 -16.60 -29.94
CA GLU A 117 27.75 -16.46 -29.43
C GLU A 117 28.58 -17.71 -29.73
N ALA A 118 28.03 -18.90 -29.47
CA ALA A 118 28.69 -20.18 -29.84
C ALA A 118 28.97 -20.33 -31.34
N LEU A 119 28.13 -19.70 -32.18
CA LEU A 119 28.32 -19.65 -33.62
C LEU A 119 29.27 -18.52 -34.06
N SER A 120 29.96 -17.85 -33.15
CA SER A 120 30.87 -16.71 -33.40
C SER A 120 30.19 -15.52 -34.08
N VAL A 121 28.87 -15.36 -33.91
CA VAL A 121 28.15 -14.18 -34.41
C VAL A 121 28.39 -13.04 -33.40
N ASP A 122 28.65 -11.83 -33.91
CA ASP A 122 28.77 -10.65 -33.03
C ASP A 122 27.43 -10.33 -32.36
N ILE A 123 27.36 -10.59 -31.08
CA ILE A 123 26.15 -10.34 -30.24
C ILE A 123 26.10 -8.93 -29.67
N ALA A 124 27.14 -8.09 -29.83
CA ALA A 124 27.17 -6.75 -29.26
C ALA A 124 25.96 -5.86 -29.64
N PRO A 125 25.51 -5.85 -30.93
CA PRO A 125 24.31 -5.10 -31.32
C PRO A 125 23.02 -5.63 -30.65
N LEU A 126 22.94 -6.96 -30.44
CA LEU A 126 21.78 -7.58 -29.78
C LEU A 126 21.74 -7.23 -28.29
N LEU A 127 22.87 -7.28 -27.60
CA LEU A 127 22.99 -6.88 -26.21
C LEU A 127 22.67 -5.39 -26.02
N ALA A 128 23.16 -4.53 -26.93
CA ALA A 128 22.83 -3.11 -26.91
C ALA A 128 21.31 -2.89 -27.05
N SER A 129 20.66 -3.57 -27.97
CA SER A 129 19.22 -3.50 -28.21
C SER A 129 18.44 -4.02 -27.00
N ALA A 130 18.84 -5.16 -26.43
CA ALA A 130 18.24 -5.74 -25.21
C ALA A 130 18.39 -4.80 -24.04
N GLY A 131 19.53 -4.10 -23.91
CA GLY A 131 19.74 -3.07 -22.89
C GLY A 131 18.74 -1.92 -23.01
N VAL A 132 18.53 -1.39 -24.19
CA VAL A 132 17.52 -0.33 -24.43
C VAL A 132 16.12 -0.82 -24.10
N ILE A 133 15.74 -2.03 -24.52
CA ILE A 133 14.45 -2.63 -24.19
C ILE A 133 14.30 -2.80 -22.67
N GLY A 134 15.37 -3.26 -22.00
CA GLY A 134 15.40 -3.40 -20.55
C GLY A 134 15.15 -2.10 -19.80
N VAL A 135 15.76 -1.00 -20.27
CA VAL A 135 15.55 0.35 -19.71
C VAL A 135 14.08 0.79 -19.89
N ILE A 136 13.52 0.62 -21.07
CA ILE A 136 12.12 0.98 -21.36
C ILE A 136 11.17 0.18 -20.47
N LEU A 137 11.38 -1.13 -20.35
CA LEU A 137 10.58 -1.99 -19.46
C LEU A 137 10.75 -1.62 -17.99
N GLY A 138 11.96 -1.26 -17.56
CA GLY A 138 12.26 -0.79 -16.22
C GLY A 138 11.49 0.48 -15.88
N PHE A 139 11.48 1.48 -16.74
CA PHE A 139 10.66 2.69 -16.57
C PHE A 139 9.17 2.38 -16.58
N GLY A 140 8.71 1.48 -17.44
CA GLY A 140 7.32 1.02 -17.47
C GLY A 140 6.89 0.31 -16.19
N ALA A 141 7.80 -0.40 -15.52
CA ALA A 141 7.54 -1.13 -14.29
C ALA A 141 7.81 -0.31 -13.01
N GLN A 142 8.37 0.87 -13.09
CA GLN A 142 8.82 1.69 -11.95
C GLN A 142 7.73 1.89 -10.89
N THR A 143 6.50 2.18 -11.30
CA THR A 143 5.37 2.39 -10.39
C THR A 143 5.03 1.11 -9.62
N LEU A 144 5.07 -0.04 -10.28
CA LEU A 144 4.82 -1.33 -9.64
C LEU A 144 5.87 -1.61 -8.56
N ILE A 145 7.15 -1.42 -8.90
CA ILE A 145 8.25 -1.62 -7.95
C ILE A 145 8.09 -0.70 -6.75
N LYS A 146 7.77 0.59 -6.98
CA LYS A 146 7.51 1.56 -5.93
C LYS A 146 6.37 1.13 -5.02
N ASP A 147 5.23 0.67 -5.59
CA ASP A 147 4.07 0.23 -4.82
C ASP A 147 4.42 -0.93 -3.88
N TYR A 148 5.14 -1.94 -4.39
CA TYR A 148 5.53 -3.12 -3.60
C TYR A 148 6.55 -2.79 -2.52
N LEU A 149 7.59 -2.00 -2.84
CA LEU A 149 8.59 -1.60 -1.85
C LEU A 149 7.97 -0.77 -0.74
N SER A 150 7.13 0.21 -1.09
CA SER A 150 6.40 1.01 -0.09
C SER A 150 5.54 0.13 0.81
N GLY A 151 4.81 -0.84 0.25
CA GLY A 151 4.01 -1.76 1.05
C GLY A 151 4.83 -2.64 2.01
N ILE A 152 5.99 -3.09 1.57
CA ILE A 152 6.91 -3.85 2.42
C ILE A 152 7.39 -2.97 3.60
N PHE A 153 7.80 -1.72 3.34
CA PHE A 153 8.25 -0.81 4.39
C PHE A 153 7.13 -0.40 5.35
N ILE A 154 5.93 -0.14 4.86
CA ILE A 154 4.75 0.13 5.71
C ILE A 154 4.54 -0.99 6.73
N ILE A 155 4.64 -2.26 6.28
CA ILE A 155 4.45 -3.43 7.13
C ILE A 155 5.65 -3.65 8.07
N LEU A 156 6.89 -3.51 7.58
CA LEU A 156 8.10 -3.74 8.38
C LEU A 156 8.31 -2.68 9.45
N GLU A 157 7.96 -1.43 9.17
CA GLU A 157 8.12 -0.30 10.08
C GLU A 157 6.90 -0.09 10.98
N ASP A 158 5.85 -0.89 10.81
CA ASP A 158 4.58 -0.79 11.55
C ASP A 158 4.03 0.65 11.58
N GLN A 159 4.07 1.33 10.41
CA GLN A 159 3.61 2.70 10.30
C GLN A 159 2.12 2.83 10.62
N PHE A 160 1.33 1.83 10.22
CA PHE A 160 -0.07 1.67 10.57
C PHE A 160 -0.53 0.23 10.33
N GLY A 161 -1.55 -0.20 11.06
CA GLY A 161 -2.15 -1.52 10.98
C GLY A 161 -3.65 -1.51 10.68
N VAL A 162 -4.23 -2.71 10.57
CA VAL A 162 -5.68 -2.87 10.41
C VAL A 162 -6.40 -2.40 11.66
N GLY A 163 -7.37 -1.50 11.49
CA GLY A 163 -8.11 -0.84 12.57
C GLY A 163 -7.69 0.62 12.81
N ASP A 164 -6.48 1.01 12.41
CA ASP A 164 -6.01 2.38 12.60
C ASP A 164 -6.78 3.38 11.73
N ILE A 165 -7.01 4.56 12.26
CA ILE A 165 -7.49 5.72 11.51
C ILE A 165 -6.28 6.48 11.00
N VAL A 166 -6.12 6.53 9.68
CA VAL A 166 -4.97 7.18 9.04
C VAL A 166 -5.41 8.24 8.03
N ASP A 167 -4.56 9.24 7.91
CA ASP A 167 -4.62 10.26 6.87
C ASP A 167 -3.47 10.04 5.89
N VAL A 168 -3.80 9.61 4.67
CA VAL A 168 -2.82 9.32 3.61
C VAL A 168 -2.74 10.46 2.57
N GLY A 169 -3.33 11.61 2.89
CA GLY A 169 -3.38 12.81 2.05
C GLY A 169 -4.72 12.96 1.33
N PRO A 170 -5.05 12.21 0.29
CA PRO A 170 -6.34 12.34 -0.39
C PRO A 170 -7.52 11.75 0.40
N VAL A 171 -7.24 10.86 1.36
CA VAL A 171 -8.26 10.13 2.12
C VAL A 171 -7.87 10.02 3.59
N VAL A 172 -8.87 10.24 4.45
CA VAL A 172 -8.82 9.93 5.88
C VAL A 172 -9.80 8.79 6.13
N GLY A 173 -9.35 7.71 6.74
CA GLY A 173 -10.24 6.58 7.00
C GLY A 173 -9.61 5.50 7.86
N THR A 174 -10.42 4.51 8.23
CA THR A 174 -9.99 3.34 8.97
C THR A 174 -9.38 2.32 8.02
N VAL A 175 -8.22 1.79 8.36
CA VAL A 175 -7.52 0.75 7.61
C VAL A 175 -8.28 -0.57 7.76
N GLU A 176 -8.76 -1.13 6.66
CA GLU A 176 -9.40 -2.45 6.62
C GLU A 176 -8.43 -3.56 6.22
N GLU A 177 -7.45 -3.23 5.38
CA GLU A 177 -6.48 -4.20 4.86
C GLU A 177 -5.20 -3.48 4.42
N VAL A 178 -4.05 -4.04 4.78
CA VAL A 178 -2.75 -3.63 4.26
C VAL A 178 -2.20 -4.77 3.42
N SER A 179 -2.19 -4.59 2.10
CA SER A 179 -1.59 -5.52 1.14
C SER A 179 -0.24 -4.98 0.68
N LEU A 180 0.59 -5.83 0.04
CA LEU A 180 1.90 -5.40 -0.45
C LEU A 180 1.85 -4.25 -1.47
N ARG A 181 0.76 -4.15 -2.26
CA ARG A 181 0.66 -3.17 -3.33
C ARG A 181 -0.30 -2.02 -3.01
N TYR A 182 -1.33 -2.27 -2.23
CA TYR A 182 -2.38 -1.30 -1.90
C TYR A 182 -2.78 -1.40 -0.43
N THR A 183 -3.25 -0.29 0.11
CA THR A 183 -3.94 -0.22 1.39
C THR A 183 -5.41 0.09 1.14
N ARG A 184 -6.29 -0.66 1.80
CA ARG A 184 -7.74 -0.46 1.73
C ARG A 184 -8.21 0.30 2.96
N LEU A 185 -8.84 1.45 2.72
CA LEU A 185 -9.35 2.35 3.74
C LEU A 185 -10.87 2.48 3.61
N ARG A 186 -11.56 2.65 4.73
CA ARG A 186 -12.97 3.05 4.75
C ARG A 186 -13.09 4.43 5.39
N ASP A 187 -13.65 5.38 4.67
CA ASP A 187 -13.89 6.71 5.20
C ASP A 187 -15.13 6.76 6.11
N MET A 188 -15.35 7.91 6.75
CA MET A 188 -16.49 8.11 7.65
C MET A 188 -17.86 8.05 6.95
N SER A 189 -17.93 8.21 5.64
CA SER A 189 -19.14 8.04 4.83
C SER A 189 -19.37 6.58 4.44
N GLY A 190 -18.46 5.65 4.79
CA GLY A 190 -18.55 4.23 4.47
C GLY A 190 -18.00 3.88 3.10
N VAL A 191 -17.44 4.83 2.34
CA VAL A 191 -16.83 4.58 1.04
C VAL A 191 -15.48 3.86 1.22
N VAL A 192 -15.27 2.82 0.43
CA VAL A 192 -14.03 2.03 0.45
C VAL A 192 -13.06 2.57 -0.60
N TRP A 193 -11.87 2.92 -0.16
CA TRP A 193 -10.78 3.43 -0.98
C TRP A 193 -9.66 2.42 -1.10
N TYR A 194 -9.17 2.23 -2.32
CA TYR A 194 -7.98 1.43 -2.62
C TYR A 194 -6.86 2.38 -3.00
N VAL A 195 -5.96 2.65 -2.06
CA VAL A 195 -4.82 3.56 -2.26
C VAL A 195 -3.58 2.74 -2.55
N ARG A 196 -2.89 3.02 -3.66
CA ARG A 196 -1.63 2.35 -3.99
C ARG A 196 -0.55 2.77 -2.99
N ASN A 197 0.18 1.81 -2.44
CA ASN A 197 1.17 2.11 -1.41
C ASN A 197 2.25 3.09 -1.89
N GLY A 198 2.64 3.02 -3.17
CA GLY A 198 3.59 3.96 -3.77
C GLY A 198 3.07 5.40 -3.93
N GLU A 199 1.77 5.65 -3.75
CA GLU A 199 1.18 6.99 -3.73
C GLU A 199 1.10 7.59 -2.33
N ILE A 200 1.30 6.78 -1.28
CA ILE A 200 1.35 7.22 0.10
C ILE A 200 2.74 7.82 0.35
N LEU A 201 2.83 9.15 0.19
CA LEU A 201 4.09 9.88 0.40
C LEU A 201 4.28 10.29 1.86
N ARG A 202 3.20 10.39 2.58
CA ARG A 202 3.14 10.70 4.01
C ARG A 202 1.91 10.02 4.60
N VAL A 203 2.02 9.61 5.83
CA VAL A 203 0.90 9.10 6.62
C VAL A 203 0.87 9.79 7.96
N ALA A 204 -0.32 10.19 8.41
CA ALA A 204 -0.54 10.58 9.80
C ALA A 204 -1.43 9.51 10.43
N ASN A 205 -0.88 8.75 11.36
CA ASN A 205 -1.63 7.77 12.14
C ASN A 205 -2.31 8.48 13.32
N ARG A 206 -3.64 8.42 13.37
CA ARG A 206 -4.45 9.06 14.41
C ARG A 206 -4.82 8.11 15.54
N SER A 207 -4.40 6.84 15.45
CA SER A 207 -4.70 5.79 16.42
C SER A 207 -3.50 5.40 17.28
N GLN A 208 -2.29 5.84 16.93
CA GLN A 208 -1.09 5.53 17.70
C GLN A 208 -0.84 6.53 18.82
N GLY A 209 -0.54 6.00 20.01
CA GLY A 209 -0.12 6.77 21.17
C GLY A 209 -1.26 7.58 21.78
N TRP A 210 -1.25 8.89 21.61
CA TRP A 210 -2.26 9.80 22.14
C TRP A 210 -2.62 10.87 21.10
N THR A 211 -3.82 11.43 21.26
CA THR A 211 -4.26 12.58 20.47
C THR A 211 -4.58 13.76 21.37
N LEU A 212 -4.57 14.96 20.82
CA LEU A 212 -4.95 16.16 21.53
C LEU A 212 -6.42 16.48 21.27
N ALA A 213 -7.25 16.41 22.29
CA ALA A 213 -8.60 16.96 22.26
C ALA A 213 -8.49 18.48 22.43
N ILE A 214 -8.96 19.22 21.43
CA ILE A 214 -8.97 20.67 21.42
C ILE A 214 -10.43 21.13 21.50
N VAL A 215 -10.73 21.95 22.49
CA VAL A 215 -12.07 22.49 22.72
C VAL A 215 -12.02 24.01 22.75
N ASP A 216 -12.56 24.62 21.74
CA ASP A 216 -12.71 26.07 21.64
C ASP A 216 -14.09 26.48 22.16
N ILE A 217 -14.11 27.40 23.10
CA ILE A 217 -15.33 27.84 23.80
C ILE A 217 -15.41 29.36 23.70
N PRO A 218 -16.45 29.88 23.04
CA PRO A 218 -16.67 31.31 22.98
C PRO A 218 -17.26 31.82 24.32
N VAL A 219 -16.73 32.90 24.85
CA VAL A 219 -17.26 33.65 25.98
C VAL A 219 -17.53 35.10 25.54
N ASP A 220 -18.41 35.76 26.23
CA ASP A 220 -18.72 37.18 25.97
C ASP A 220 -17.45 38.03 26.15
N TYR A 221 -17.31 39.10 25.32
CA TYR A 221 -16.13 39.96 25.32
C TYR A 221 -15.90 40.65 26.68
N ASP A 222 -16.98 40.98 27.38
CA ASP A 222 -16.95 41.65 28.69
C ASP A 222 -16.82 40.67 29.85
N SER A 223 -16.66 39.36 29.57
CA SER A 223 -16.49 38.35 30.61
C SER A 223 -15.13 38.48 31.32
N ASP A 224 -15.13 38.30 32.63
CA ASP A 224 -13.91 38.20 33.42
C ASP A 224 -13.17 36.90 33.09
N LEU A 225 -12.04 37.02 32.39
CA LEU A 225 -11.25 35.89 31.92
C LEU A 225 -10.56 35.12 33.06
N ASP A 226 -10.25 35.75 34.19
CA ASP A 226 -9.68 35.07 35.33
C ASP A 226 -10.74 34.14 35.96
N ARG A 227 -11.96 34.64 36.11
CA ARG A 227 -13.08 33.82 36.54
C ARG A 227 -13.41 32.67 35.57
N VAL A 228 -13.31 32.91 34.26
CA VAL A 228 -13.49 31.87 33.23
C VAL A 228 -12.42 30.79 33.39
N ARG A 229 -11.16 31.20 33.58
CA ARG A 229 -10.02 30.28 33.82
C ARG A 229 -10.27 29.40 35.03
N ASP A 230 -10.57 30.03 36.21
CA ASP A 230 -10.79 29.31 37.48
C ASP A 230 -11.89 28.25 37.36
N LEU A 231 -12.97 28.56 36.62
CA LEU A 231 -14.06 27.61 36.39
C LEU A 231 -13.65 26.45 35.49
N ILE A 232 -12.86 26.73 34.45
CA ILE A 232 -12.35 25.69 33.55
C ILE A 232 -11.35 24.78 34.29
N GLU A 233 -10.45 25.37 35.09
CA GLU A 233 -9.48 24.60 35.88
C GLU A 233 -10.19 23.73 36.92
N LYS A 234 -11.25 24.22 37.54
CA LYS A 234 -12.08 23.41 38.46
C LYS A 234 -12.73 22.25 37.73
N VAL A 235 -13.32 22.46 36.55
CA VAL A 235 -13.88 21.38 35.73
C VAL A 235 -12.79 20.38 35.30
N ALA A 236 -11.58 20.87 35.00
CA ALA A 236 -10.47 20.04 34.65
C ALA A 236 -10.03 19.11 35.81
N ILE A 237 -9.97 19.63 37.03
CA ILE A 237 -9.65 18.86 38.21
C ILE A 237 -10.77 17.84 38.51
N ASP A 238 -12.03 18.27 38.48
CA ASP A 238 -13.19 17.40 38.69
C ASP A 238 -13.25 16.24 37.70
N MET A 239 -12.76 16.45 36.45
CA MET A 239 -12.69 15.40 35.41
C MET A 239 -11.50 14.48 35.59
N ASP A 240 -10.35 14.98 36.04
CA ASP A 240 -9.14 14.18 36.26
C ASP A 240 -9.29 13.26 37.49
N GLU A 241 -10.08 13.69 38.52
CA GLU A 241 -10.36 12.92 39.72
C GLU A 241 -11.52 11.91 39.54
N ASP A 242 -12.32 12.01 38.48
CA ASP A 242 -13.49 11.17 38.25
C ASP A 242 -13.11 9.92 37.43
N PRO A 243 -13.13 8.70 38.00
CA PRO A 243 -12.76 7.47 37.32
C PRO A 243 -13.57 7.17 36.02
N THR A 244 -14.71 7.84 35.87
CA THR A 244 -15.54 7.68 34.63
C THR A 244 -14.82 8.10 33.36
N TYR A 245 -13.77 8.93 33.47
CA TYR A 245 -13.03 9.46 32.36
C TYR A 245 -11.66 8.79 32.13
N ASP A 246 -11.23 7.86 32.99
CA ASP A 246 -9.94 7.17 32.90
C ASP A 246 -9.73 6.46 31.54
N ASP A 247 -10.81 5.93 30.96
CA ASP A 247 -10.76 5.23 29.66
C ASP A 247 -10.54 6.18 28.46
N MET A 248 -10.72 7.49 28.62
CA MET A 248 -10.64 8.45 27.53
C MET A 248 -9.65 9.59 27.77
N LEU A 249 -9.31 9.89 29.02
CA LEU A 249 -8.46 11.01 29.42
C LEU A 249 -7.09 10.50 29.87
N LEU A 250 -6.02 10.97 29.24
CA LEU A 250 -4.63 10.60 29.56
C LEU A 250 -3.89 11.67 30.38
N GLY A 251 -4.62 12.52 31.05
CA GLY A 251 -4.11 13.59 31.93
C GLY A 251 -5.04 14.78 31.97
N GLN A 252 -4.90 15.54 33.03
CA GLN A 252 -5.77 16.68 33.33
C GLN A 252 -5.93 17.64 32.13
N PRO A 253 -7.15 18.06 31.78
CA PRO A 253 -7.37 19.11 30.79
C PRO A 253 -6.70 20.42 31.21
N VAL A 254 -6.15 21.16 30.26
CA VAL A 254 -5.40 22.39 30.51
C VAL A 254 -6.04 23.54 29.81
N PHE A 255 -6.24 24.66 30.53
CA PHE A 255 -6.60 25.94 29.94
C PHE A 255 -5.40 26.48 29.15
N ALA A 256 -5.51 26.47 27.82
CA ALA A 256 -4.40 26.89 26.94
C ALA A 256 -4.35 28.42 26.71
N GLY A 257 -5.40 29.15 27.10
CA GLY A 257 -5.50 30.61 26.95
C GLY A 257 -6.52 31.06 25.94
N VAL A 258 -6.39 32.31 25.53
CA VAL A 258 -7.25 32.90 24.48
C VAL A 258 -6.71 32.54 23.13
N GLU A 259 -7.52 31.91 22.31
CA GLU A 259 -7.17 31.52 20.92
C GLU A 259 -7.45 32.66 19.91
N SER A 260 -8.60 33.31 20.08
CA SER A 260 -8.98 34.42 19.20
C SER A 260 -9.98 35.35 19.87
N MET A 261 -10.03 36.57 19.39
CA MET A 261 -11.02 37.57 19.77
C MET A 261 -11.68 38.11 18.50
N SER A 262 -13.00 38.11 18.44
CA SER A 262 -13.74 38.63 17.28
C SER A 262 -15.06 39.25 17.72
N GLY A 263 -15.24 40.51 17.35
CA GLY A 263 -16.49 41.25 17.59
C GLY A 263 -16.87 41.28 19.06
N ASN A 264 -17.87 40.49 19.43
CA ASN A 264 -18.42 40.39 20.79
C ASN A 264 -18.06 39.09 21.52
N ALA A 265 -17.07 38.35 21.03
CA ALA A 265 -16.67 37.06 21.59
C ALA A 265 -15.17 36.94 21.76
N VAL A 266 -14.75 36.36 22.87
CA VAL A 266 -13.40 35.85 23.11
C VAL A 266 -13.47 34.32 23.09
N VAL A 267 -12.67 33.69 22.28
CA VAL A 267 -12.60 32.24 22.19
C VAL A 267 -11.46 31.75 23.08
N VAL A 268 -11.79 30.98 24.09
CA VAL A 268 -10.80 30.33 24.97
C VAL A 268 -10.61 28.90 24.57
N ARG A 269 -9.37 28.42 24.63
CA ARG A 269 -8.99 27.06 24.25
C ARG A 269 -8.67 26.21 25.46
N VAL A 270 -9.24 25.03 25.50
CA VAL A 270 -8.92 23.97 26.44
C VAL A 270 -8.36 22.78 25.66
N THR A 271 -7.27 22.21 26.15
CA THR A 271 -6.64 21.05 25.54
C THR A 271 -6.56 19.90 26.51
N ALA A 272 -6.74 18.67 26.05
CA ALA A 272 -6.58 17.49 26.88
C ALA A 272 -5.94 16.35 26.07
N LYS A 273 -5.05 15.57 26.68
CA LYS A 273 -4.55 14.34 26.06
C LYS A 273 -5.63 13.27 26.13
N ALA A 274 -5.95 12.69 24.99
CA ALA A 274 -7.00 11.70 24.84
C ALA A 274 -6.47 10.37 24.29
N VAL A 275 -7.12 9.28 24.69
CA VAL A 275 -7.04 8.02 23.95
C VAL A 275 -7.57 8.28 22.54
N PRO A 276 -6.84 7.90 21.47
CA PRO A 276 -7.16 8.29 20.10
C PRO A 276 -8.61 8.03 19.68
N GLU A 277 -9.12 6.84 19.97
CA GLU A 277 -10.48 6.44 19.61
C GLU A 277 -11.55 7.23 20.34
N MET A 278 -11.23 7.78 21.51
CA MET A 278 -12.15 8.50 22.40
C MET A 278 -12.06 10.03 22.26
N GLN A 279 -11.16 10.55 21.42
CA GLN A 279 -10.94 11.99 21.24
C GLN A 279 -12.24 12.77 20.99
N VAL A 280 -13.07 12.30 20.06
CA VAL A 280 -14.31 13.00 19.68
C VAL A 280 -15.30 13.00 20.83
N GLN A 281 -15.38 11.90 21.56
CA GLN A 281 -16.25 11.80 22.74
C GLN A 281 -15.75 12.72 23.86
N LEU A 282 -14.46 12.72 24.13
CA LEU A 282 -13.84 13.58 25.15
C LEU A 282 -14.08 15.06 24.84
N VAL A 283 -13.90 15.50 23.57
CA VAL A 283 -14.21 16.88 23.16
C VAL A 283 -15.65 17.26 23.47
N ARG A 284 -16.61 16.38 23.22
CA ARG A 284 -18.03 16.62 23.52
C ARG A 284 -18.28 16.70 25.02
N THR A 285 -17.69 15.80 25.79
CA THR A 285 -17.82 15.75 27.24
C THR A 285 -17.22 16.97 27.91
N ILE A 286 -15.99 17.37 27.54
CA ILE A 286 -15.37 18.62 28.06
C ILE A 286 -16.25 19.82 27.76
N ARG A 287 -16.75 19.94 26.52
CA ARG A 287 -17.62 21.06 26.13
C ARG A 287 -18.90 21.11 26.94
N GLU A 288 -19.52 19.96 27.18
CA GLU A 288 -20.74 19.85 27.99
C GLU A 288 -20.47 20.22 29.46
N ARG A 289 -19.41 19.70 30.05
CA ARG A 289 -19.05 19.98 31.47
C ARG A 289 -18.75 21.46 31.67
N ILE A 290 -17.98 22.08 30.77
CA ILE A 290 -17.69 23.50 30.88
C ILE A 290 -18.97 24.34 30.66
N LYS A 291 -19.81 23.97 29.69
CA LYS A 291 -21.09 24.66 29.48
C LYS A 291 -21.97 24.66 30.74
N LEU A 292 -22.10 23.50 31.40
CA LEU A 292 -22.86 23.37 32.65
C LEU A 292 -22.25 24.19 33.80
N SER A 293 -20.94 24.30 33.88
CA SER A 293 -20.23 25.12 34.86
C SER A 293 -20.47 26.62 34.59
N PHE A 294 -20.41 27.05 33.36
CA PHE A 294 -20.68 28.43 32.94
C PHE A 294 -22.11 28.85 33.24
N ASP A 295 -23.09 27.98 32.93
CA ASP A 295 -24.51 28.26 33.24
C ASP A 295 -24.77 28.49 34.75
N ARG A 296 -24.12 27.64 35.58
CA ARG A 296 -24.25 27.81 37.05
C ARG A 296 -23.59 29.10 37.57
N ALA A 297 -22.51 29.54 36.89
CA ALA A 297 -21.76 30.75 37.24
C ALA A 297 -22.31 32.03 36.61
N GLY A 298 -23.32 31.93 35.73
CA GLY A 298 -23.92 33.08 35.02
C GLY A 298 -23.02 33.66 33.92
N ILE A 299 -22.04 32.88 33.41
CA ILE A 299 -21.20 33.28 32.31
C ILE A 299 -22.01 33.13 31.01
N ILE A 300 -22.08 34.22 30.23
CA ILE A 300 -22.82 34.25 28.96
C ILE A 300 -21.94 33.67 27.86
N VAL A 301 -22.46 32.69 27.16
CA VAL A 301 -21.88 32.19 25.90
C VAL A 301 -22.57 32.95 24.75
N PRO A 302 -21.83 33.77 23.99
CA PRO A 302 -22.44 34.56 22.93
C PRO A 302 -22.99 33.69 21.82
N VAL A 303 -24.11 34.07 21.26
CA VAL A 303 -24.63 33.43 20.05
C VAL A 303 -23.78 33.94 18.87
N LEU A 304 -22.88 33.09 18.42
CA LEU A 304 -22.13 33.40 17.20
C LEU A 304 -23.10 33.47 16.01
N PRO A 305 -23.03 34.51 15.16
CA PRO A 305 -23.82 34.52 13.94
C PRO A 305 -23.47 33.28 13.13
N PRO A 306 -24.43 32.64 12.42
CA PRO A 306 -24.15 31.47 11.62
C PRO A 306 -23.00 31.82 10.65
N GLN A 307 -21.87 31.11 10.83
CA GLN A 307 -20.78 31.21 9.85
C GLN A 307 -21.38 30.84 8.52
N GLN A 308 -21.31 31.78 7.55
CA GLN A 308 -21.67 31.44 6.18
C GLN A 308 -20.79 30.28 5.77
N MET A 309 -21.37 29.08 5.74
CA MET A 309 -20.69 27.94 5.17
C MET A 309 -20.28 28.33 3.76
N PRO A 310 -18.98 28.20 3.41
CA PRO A 310 -18.60 28.39 2.03
C PRO A 310 -19.49 27.50 1.17
N PRO A 311 -20.00 27.96 0.03
CA PRO A 311 -20.84 27.13 -0.84
C PRO A 311 -20.08 25.84 -1.12
N ILE A 312 -20.78 24.71 -0.94
CA ILE A 312 -20.25 23.39 -1.28
C ILE A 312 -19.78 23.50 -2.73
N SER A 313 -18.47 23.50 -2.96
CA SER A 313 -17.92 23.53 -4.30
C SER A 313 -18.42 22.32 -5.04
N GLU A 314 -19.29 22.52 -6.02
CA GLU A 314 -19.69 21.46 -6.95
C GLU A 314 -18.44 20.80 -7.52
N PRO A 315 -18.39 19.46 -7.61
CA PRO A 315 -17.26 18.78 -8.22
C PRO A 315 -17.13 19.27 -9.67
N ARG A 316 -15.99 19.88 -9.99
CA ARG A 316 -15.66 20.25 -11.38
C ARG A 316 -15.78 19.01 -12.23
N ARG A 317 -16.80 18.99 -13.10
CA ARG A 317 -16.88 18.02 -14.22
C ARG A 317 -15.68 18.32 -15.13
N GLN A 318 -14.72 17.43 -15.15
CA GLN A 318 -13.73 17.30 -16.23
C GLN A 318 -14.06 16.04 -17.02
#